data_6c4a1cd4a221b90f5075be57f2a05df3
#
_entry.id   6c4a1cd4a221b90f5075be57f2a05df3
#
_cell.length_a   1.000
_cell.length_b   1.000
_cell.length_c   1.000
_cell.angle_alpha   90.00
_cell.angle_beta   90.00
_cell.angle_gamma   90.00
#
_symmetry.space_group_name_H-M   'P 1'
#
loop_
_entity.id
_entity.type
_entity.pdbx_description
1 polymer ?
#
loop_
_entity_poly.entity_id
_entity_poly.type
_entity_poly.pdbx_seq_one_letter_code
_entity_poly.pdbx_strand_id
1 'polypeptide(L)'
;MNRKYRKTVIAGNWKMNKTPSETKEFMTAFKAILPKGRWCDVALCVPAVCIPTAVRAMRETRVGIGAENMNANASGAYTGEISADMLTDAGCKYVIIGHSERREMYGETDADVNAKVLTALNAGLTPIMCCGETLEQREAGVTMEHIAMQIKMGLRGVSEDKIRKVVIAYEPIWAIGTGRTATPEQAQEVCEGIRAVVRKLYSSKNARAISVLYGGSMNEKNAYDLLAQPDIDGGLIGGASLVPEKFVKIIEAANQPTE
;
A
#
# COMPACT_ATOMS: atom_id res chain seq x y z
N MET A 1 -2.57 -9.34 15.76
CA MET A 1 -3.29 -8.96 14.50
C MET A 1 -4.67 -9.58 14.46
N ASN A 2 -5.74 -8.82 14.21
CA ASN A 2 -7.12 -9.35 14.20
C ASN A 2 -7.58 -9.71 12.78
N ARG A 3 -7.24 -10.91 12.30
CA ARG A 3 -7.56 -11.40 10.94
C ARG A 3 -9.05 -11.76 10.74
N LYS A 4 -9.83 -11.85 11.82
CA LYS A 4 -11.25 -12.18 11.73
C LYS A 4 -12.05 -11.13 10.94
N TYR A 5 -11.63 -9.89 11.02
CA TYR A 5 -12.37 -8.75 10.43
C TYR A 5 -11.59 -8.02 9.33
N ARG A 6 -10.28 -8.20 9.25
CA ARG A 6 -9.36 -7.46 8.37
C ARG A 6 -8.54 -8.41 7.50
N LYS A 7 -8.25 -7.96 6.30
CA LYS A 7 -7.29 -8.64 5.44
C LYS A 7 -5.87 -8.21 5.79
N THR A 8 -4.98 -9.17 5.89
CA THR A 8 -3.55 -8.90 5.88
C THR A 8 -3.11 -8.70 4.44
N VAL A 9 -2.38 -7.61 4.16
CA VAL A 9 -1.91 -7.28 2.81
C VAL A 9 -0.40 -7.05 2.83
N ILE A 10 0.34 -7.82 2.07
CA ILE A 10 1.77 -7.64 1.83
C ILE A 10 1.94 -7.12 0.41
N ALA A 11 2.22 -5.82 0.27
CA ALA A 11 2.32 -5.14 -1.00
C ALA A 11 3.77 -4.70 -1.27
N GLY A 12 4.34 -5.11 -2.39
CA GLY A 12 5.61 -4.56 -2.88
C GLY A 12 5.37 -3.28 -3.66
N ASN A 13 6.17 -2.26 -3.38
CA ASN A 13 6.30 -1.04 -4.17
C ASN A 13 7.69 -1.03 -4.81
N TRP A 14 7.77 -1.34 -6.08
CA TRP A 14 9.05 -1.43 -6.77
C TRP A 14 9.69 -0.07 -7.05
N LYS A 15 8.87 0.98 -7.02
CA LYS A 15 9.32 2.33 -7.41
C LYS A 15 9.91 2.29 -8.81
N MET A 16 10.86 3.17 -9.14
CA MET A 16 11.51 3.21 -10.45
C MET A 16 12.63 2.16 -10.55
N ASN A 17 12.26 0.87 -10.52
CA ASN A 17 13.20 -0.23 -10.64
C ASN A 17 12.68 -1.31 -11.59
N LYS A 18 13.60 -2.02 -12.19
CA LYS A 18 13.40 -3.16 -13.11
C LYS A 18 12.83 -2.77 -14.48
N THR A 19 13.39 -3.41 -15.47
CA THR A 19 12.91 -3.45 -16.84
C THR A 19 11.88 -4.58 -17.02
N PRO A 20 11.14 -4.63 -18.15
CA PRO A 20 10.27 -5.78 -18.46
C PRO A 20 10.99 -7.13 -18.47
N SER A 21 12.25 -7.19 -18.91
CA SER A 21 13.05 -8.42 -18.90
C SER A 21 13.37 -8.87 -17.48
N GLU A 22 13.89 -7.97 -16.64
CA GLU A 22 14.15 -8.23 -15.22
C GLU A 22 12.87 -8.56 -14.44
N THR A 23 11.74 -7.98 -14.84
CA THR A 23 10.43 -8.33 -14.30
C THR A 23 10.08 -9.79 -14.57
N LYS A 24 10.31 -10.27 -15.79
CA LYS A 24 10.07 -11.68 -16.14
C LYS A 24 10.93 -12.62 -15.31
N GLU A 25 12.20 -12.31 -15.13
CA GLU A 25 13.13 -13.08 -14.30
C GLU A 25 12.68 -13.13 -12.85
N PHE A 26 12.40 -11.94 -12.27
CA PHE A 26 11.88 -11.85 -10.90
C PHE A 26 10.61 -12.68 -10.71
N MET A 27 9.61 -12.51 -11.59
CA MET A 27 8.32 -13.21 -11.45
C MET A 27 8.48 -14.72 -11.57
N THR A 28 9.41 -15.20 -12.41
CA THR A 28 9.73 -16.62 -12.54
C THR A 28 10.31 -17.17 -11.23
N ALA A 29 11.32 -16.49 -10.68
CA ALA A 29 11.94 -16.88 -9.42
C ALA A 29 10.94 -16.80 -8.26
N PHE A 30 10.18 -15.70 -8.17
CA PHE A 30 9.19 -15.50 -7.11
C PHE A 30 8.06 -16.54 -7.14
N LYS A 31 7.54 -16.88 -8.34
CA LYS A 31 6.51 -17.91 -8.51
C LYS A 31 6.97 -19.27 -8.01
N ALA A 32 8.24 -19.62 -8.22
CA ALA A 32 8.82 -20.90 -7.81
C ALA A 32 8.88 -21.07 -6.28
N ILE A 33 9.06 -19.98 -5.54
CA ILE A 33 9.21 -19.99 -4.07
C ILE A 33 8.00 -19.41 -3.31
N LEU A 34 6.95 -18.99 -4.03
CA LEU A 34 5.76 -18.40 -3.41
C LEU A 34 5.08 -19.39 -2.45
N PRO A 35 4.87 -19.05 -1.17
CA PRO A 35 4.22 -19.92 -0.21
C PRO A 35 2.81 -20.33 -0.67
N LYS A 36 2.45 -21.60 -0.50
CA LYS A 36 1.13 -22.13 -0.87
C LYS A 36 0.01 -21.64 0.07
N GLY A 37 0.33 -21.29 1.31
CA GLY A 37 -0.63 -20.81 2.30
C GLY A 37 -1.25 -19.47 1.90
N ARG A 38 -2.50 -19.23 2.35
CA ARG A 38 -3.30 -18.06 1.98
C ARG A 38 -3.64 -17.19 3.19
N TRP A 39 -2.67 -16.92 4.05
CA TRP A 39 -2.86 -16.12 5.26
C TRP A 39 -2.81 -14.60 5.04
N CYS A 40 -2.41 -14.16 3.84
CA CYS A 40 -2.43 -12.74 3.44
C CYS A 40 -2.70 -12.60 1.94
N ASP A 41 -3.23 -11.44 1.55
CA ASP A 41 -3.22 -11.01 0.16
C ASP A 41 -1.81 -10.52 -0.18
N VAL A 42 -1.30 -10.88 -1.36
CA VAL A 42 0.01 -10.47 -1.86
C VAL A 42 -0.17 -9.60 -3.08
N ALA A 43 0.40 -8.41 -3.08
CA ALA A 43 0.39 -7.47 -4.19
C ALA A 43 1.81 -7.11 -4.62
N LEU A 44 2.01 -6.87 -5.91
CA LEU A 44 3.23 -6.29 -6.46
C LEU A 44 2.83 -5.08 -7.32
N CYS A 45 3.11 -3.89 -6.81
CA CYS A 45 2.96 -2.64 -7.56
C CYS A 45 4.28 -2.36 -8.28
N VAL A 46 4.20 -2.31 -9.60
CA VAL A 46 5.36 -2.27 -10.50
C VAL A 46 5.26 -1.08 -11.45
N PRO A 47 6.39 -0.61 -12.03
CA PRO A 47 6.37 0.40 -13.08
C PRO A 47 5.41 0.05 -14.21
N ALA A 48 4.76 1.06 -14.80
CA ALA A 48 3.73 0.86 -15.81
C ALA A 48 4.19 -0.02 -16.99
N VAL A 49 5.42 0.16 -17.45
CA VAL A 49 6.04 -0.65 -18.53
C VAL A 49 6.20 -2.13 -18.17
N CYS A 50 6.18 -2.47 -16.88
CA CYS A 50 6.35 -3.83 -16.35
C CYS A 50 5.00 -4.55 -16.14
N ILE A 51 3.89 -3.82 -16.06
CA ILE A 51 2.56 -4.36 -15.73
C ILE A 51 2.15 -5.52 -16.64
N PRO A 52 2.19 -5.41 -17.99
CA PRO A 52 1.75 -6.50 -18.86
C PRO A 52 2.57 -7.79 -18.66
N THR A 53 3.88 -7.63 -18.43
CA THR A 53 4.78 -8.77 -18.16
C THR A 53 4.46 -9.42 -16.82
N ALA A 54 4.27 -8.63 -15.77
CA ALA A 54 3.94 -9.09 -14.44
C ALA A 54 2.59 -9.81 -14.40
N VAL A 55 1.55 -9.22 -14.98
CA VAL A 55 0.21 -9.81 -15.06
C VAL A 55 0.24 -11.17 -15.77
N ARG A 56 0.91 -11.25 -16.92
CA ARG A 56 1.04 -12.50 -17.66
C ARG A 56 1.74 -13.58 -16.85
N ALA A 57 2.84 -13.25 -16.19
CA ALA A 57 3.63 -14.20 -15.40
C ALA A 57 2.88 -14.71 -14.16
N MET A 58 2.04 -13.87 -13.51
CA MET A 58 1.33 -14.17 -12.27
C MET A 58 -0.11 -14.65 -12.46
N ARG A 59 -0.61 -14.81 -13.70
CA ARG A 59 -2.03 -15.10 -14.01
C ARG A 59 -2.62 -16.27 -13.23
N GLU A 60 -1.85 -17.33 -13.00
CA GLU A 60 -2.29 -18.55 -12.30
C GLU A 60 -1.92 -18.56 -10.81
N THR A 61 -1.60 -17.40 -10.26
CA THR A 61 -1.24 -17.27 -8.84
C THR A 61 -2.26 -16.42 -8.11
N ARG A 62 -2.11 -16.35 -6.78
CA ARG A 62 -2.89 -15.45 -5.92
C ARG A 62 -2.34 -14.02 -5.86
N VAL A 63 -1.21 -13.75 -6.51
CA VAL A 63 -0.56 -12.44 -6.47
C VAL A 63 -1.33 -11.45 -7.33
N GLY A 64 -1.76 -10.35 -6.72
CA GLY A 64 -2.34 -9.21 -7.43
C GLY A 64 -1.26 -8.30 -7.98
N ILE A 65 -1.37 -7.90 -9.24
CA ILE A 65 -0.50 -6.86 -9.78
C ILE A 65 -1.16 -5.50 -9.61
N GLY A 66 -0.36 -4.50 -9.28
CA GLY A 66 -0.79 -3.12 -9.11
C GLY A 66 0.10 -2.13 -9.87
N ALA A 67 -0.40 -0.91 -9.99
CA ALA A 67 0.33 0.23 -10.48
C ALA A 67 0.84 1.09 -9.30
N GLU A 68 1.85 1.91 -9.57
CA GLU A 68 2.48 2.80 -8.58
C GLU A 68 1.86 4.20 -8.56
N ASN A 69 1.00 4.49 -9.53
CA ASN A 69 0.23 5.72 -9.68
C ASN A 69 -0.85 5.56 -10.75
N MET A 70 -1.79 6.50 -10.81
CA MET A 70 -2.74 6.68 -11.90
C MET A 70 -3.17 8.14 -12.01
N ASN A 71 -3.74 8.52 -13.16
CA ASN A 71 -4.43 9.80 -13.31
C ASN A 71 -5.89 9.67 -12.87
N ALA A 72 -6.46 10.74 -12.32
CA ALA A 72 -7.87 10.78 -11.91
C ALA A 72 -8.84 10.91 -13.09
N ASN A 73 -8.37 11.39 -14.24
CA ASN A 73 -9.17 11.57 -15.44
C ASN A 73 -9.24 10.25 -16.23
N ALA A 74 -10.40 9.97 -16.82
CA ALA A 74 -10.62 8.77 -17.61
C ALA A 74 -9.85 8.78 -18.93
N SER A 75 -9.75 9.94 -19.58
CA SER A 75 -9.04 10.15 -20.84
C SER A 75 -8.80 11.65 -21.08
N GLY A 76 -8.01 12.00 -22.10
CA GLY A 76 -7.83 13.39 -22.51
C GLY A 76 -6.39 13.77 -22.86
N ALA A 77 -6.13 15.07 -22.91
CA ALA A 77 -4.82 15.64 -23.24
C ALA A 77 -3.89 15.63 -22.02
N TYR A 78 -3.52 14.45 -21.55
CA TYR A 78 -2.65 14.21 -20.40
C TYR A 78 -1.46 13.36 -20.83
N THR A 79 -0.60 13.92 -21.66
CA THR A 79 0.54 13.21 -22.27
C THR A 79 1.42 12.55 -21.21
N GLY A 80 1.58 11.21 -21.30
CA GLY A 80 2.39 10.42 -20.39
C GLY A 80 1.63 9.82 -19.19
N GLU A 81 0.37 10.23 -18.95
CA GLU A 81 -0.46 9.72 -17.87
C GLU A 81 -1.17 8.41 -18.22
N ILE A 82 -1.55 7.66 -17.20
CA ILE A 82 -2.23 6.37 -17.30
C ILE A 82 -3.54 6.44 -16.52
N SER A 83 -4.65 6.15 -17.19
CA SER A 83 -5.98 6.16 -16.57
C SER A 83 -6.27 4.87 -15.81
N ALA A 84 -7.31 4.90 -14.95
CA ALA A 84 -7.81 3.73 -14.25
C ALA A 84 -8.25 2.61 -15.21
N ASP A 85 -8.91 2.97 -16.32
CA ASP A 85 -9.37 2.00 -17.32
C ASP A 85 -8.21 1.30 -18.03
N MET A 86 -7.13 2.04 -18.34
CA MET A 86 -5.90 1.43 -18.88
C MET A 86 -5.30 0.41 -17.90
N LEU A 87 -5.33 0.70 -16.60
CA LEU A 87 -4.81 -0.19 -15.57
C LEU A 87 -5.67 -1.45 -15.38
N THR A 88 -6.99 -1.29 -15.39
CA THR A 88 -7.92 -2.42 -15.26
C THR A 88 -7.85 -3.35 -16.48
N ASP A 89 -7.81 -2.79 -17.68
CA ASP A 89 -7.64 -3.56 -18.93
C ASP A 89 -6.30 -4.29 -18.97
N ALA A 90 -5.23 -3.66 -18.48
CA ALA A 90 -3.93 -4.31 -18.33
C ALA A 90 -3.91 -5.41 -17.25
N GLY A 91 -4.96 -5.55 -16.44
CA GLY A 91 -5.13 -6.60 -15.42
C GLY A 91 -4.66 -6.22 -14.02
N CYS A 92 -4.47 -4.94 -13.72
CA CYS A 92 -4.19 -4.45 -12.38
C CYS A 92 -5.36 -4.69 -11.43
N LYS A 93 -5.04 -4.97 -10.17
CA LYS A 93 -6.00 -5.08 -9.06
C LYS A 93 -5.80 -4.00 -8.00
N TYR A 94 -4.60 -3.47 -7.91
CA TYR A 94 -4.20 -2.47 -6.91
C TYR A 94 -3.62 -1.24 -7.60
N VAL A 95 -3.64 -0.11 -6.88
CA VAL A 95 -2.90 1.10 -7.29
C VAL A 95 -2.46 1.85 -6.04
N ILE A 96 -1.18 2.24 -5.99
CA ILE A 96 -0.65 3.14 -4.95
C ILE A 96 -1.06 4.56 -5.31
N ILE A 97 -1.57 5.31 -4.32
CA ILE A 97 -2.03 6.68 -4.49
C ILE A 97 -1.47 7.54 -3.36
N GLY A 98 -0.91 8.69 -3.70
CA GLY A 98 -0.42 9.67 -2.73
C GLY A 98 0.84 9.23 -1.99
N HIS A 99 1.69 8.38 -2.59
CA HIS A 99 2.99 8.01 -2.02
C HIS A 99 3.80 9.27 -1.70
N SER A 100 4.56 9.24 -0.59
CA SER A 100 5.33 10.40 -0.12
C SER A 100 6.23 11.00 -1.20
N GLU A 101 6.92 10.19 -1.99
CA GLU A 101 7.76 10.66 -3.11
C GLU A 101 6.94 11.46 -4.14
N ARG A 102 5.68 11.10 -4.40
CA ARG A 102 4.85 11.84 -5.33
C ARG A 102 4.35 13.18 -4.75
N ARG A 103 4.09 13.20 -3.45
CA ARG A 103 3.74 14.44 -2.74
C ARG A 103 4.92 15.41 -2.71
N GLU A 104 6.11 14.93 -2.39
CA GLU A 104 7.31 15.75 -2.25
C GLU A 104 7.92 16.17 -3.60
N MET A 105 8.07 15.24 -4.53
CA MET A 105 8.82 15.48 -5.77
C MET A 105 7.94 15.97 -6.92
N TYR A 106 6.64 15.63 -6.91
CA TYR A 106 5.72 15.92 -8.01
C TYR A 106 4.54 16.79 -7.61
N GLY A 107 4.53 17.27 -6.36
CA GLY A 107 3.51 18.21 -5.86
C GLY A 107 2.11 17.63 -5.76
N GLU A 108 1.97 16.29 -5.60
CA GLU A 108 0.67 15.65 -5.47
C GLU A 108 -0.03 16.07 -4.16
N THR A 109 -1.18 16.69 -4.27
CA THR A 109 -1.95 17.23 -3.15
C THR A 109 -2.95 16.23 -2.58
N ASP A 110 -3.51 16.50 -1.39
CA ASP A 110 -4.58 15.68 -0.83
C ASP A 110 -5.84 15.70 -1.70
N ALA A 111 -6.09 16.78 -2.44
CA ALA A 111 -7.19 16.86 -3.40
C ALA A 111 -6.96 15.91 -4.60
N ASP A 112 -5.72 15.83 -5.11
CA ASP A 112 -5.36 14.88 -6.17
C ASP A 112 -5.50 13.45 -5.68
N VAL A 113 -5.01 13.17 -4.47
CA VAL A 113 -5.15 11.86 -3.82
C VAL A 113 -6.62 11.46 -3.71
N ASN A 114 -7.47 12.34 -3.24
CA ASN A 114 -8.92 12.08 -3.14
C ASN A 114 -9.55 11.77 -4.50
N ALA A 115 -9.28 12.59 -5.52
CA ALA A 115 -9.79 12.37 -6.86
C ALA A 115 -9.37 11.00 -7.41
N LYS A 116 -8.10 10.62 -7.23
CA LYS A 116 -7.58 9.32 -7.63
C LYS A 116 -8.20 8.15 -6.86
N VAL A 117 -8.39 8.28 -5.54
CA VAL A 117 -9.05 7.25 -4.72
C VAL A 117 -10.47 7.00 -5.18
N LEU A 118 -11.25 8.03 -5.43
CA LEU A 118 -12.63 7.92 -5.94
C LEU A 118 -12.66 7.25 -7.31
N THR A 119 -11.78 7.66 -8.23
CA THR A 119 -11.69 7.09 -9.57
C THR A 119 -11.25 5.63 -9.53
N ALA A 120 -10.24 5.27 -8.72
CA ALA A 120 -9.79 3.89 -8.55
C ALA A 120 -10.92 2.98 -8.04
N LEU A 121 -11.66 3.41 -7.01
CA LEU A 121 -12.79 2.66 -6.47
C LEU A 121 -13.93 2.49 -7.47
N ASN A 122 -14.18 3.49 -8.31
CA ASN A 122 -15.20 3.42 -9.37
C ASN A 122 -14.80 2.46 -10.49
N ALA A 123 -13.51 2.39 -10.82
CA ALA A 123 -12.97 1.46 -11.80
C ALA A 123 -12.78 0.02 -11.25
N GLY A 124 -13.07 -0.22 -9.96
CA GLY A 124 -12.92 -1.54 -9.34
C GLY A 124 -11.51 -1.88 -8.86
N LEU A 125 -10.58 -0.94 -8.92
CA LEU A 125 -9.24 -1.08 -8.33
C LEU A 125 -9.31 -0.97 -6.81
N THR A 126 -8.35 -1.61 -6.14
CA THR A 126 -8.10 -1.44 -4.70
C THR A 126 -7.03 -0.36 -4.51
N PRO A 127 -7.37 0.87 -4.08
CA PRO A 127 -6.39 1.89 -3.82
C PRO A 127 -5.62 1.58 -2.53
N ILE A 128 -4.30 1.69 -2.60
CA ILE A 128 -3.39 1.76 -1.43
C ILE A 128 -3.08 3.23 -1.23
N MET A 129 -3.86 3.89 -0.39
CA MET A 129 -3.74 5.32 -0.11
C MET A 129 -2.65 5.56 0.94
N CYS A 130 -1.61 6.30 0.56
CA CYS A 130 -0.49 6.64 1.43
C CYS A 130 -0.73 7.92 2.22
N CYS A 131 -0.30 7.91 3.47
CA CYS A 131 -0.25 9.06 4.36
C CYS A 131 0.99 8.96 5.26
N GLY A 132 1.49 10.09 5.74
CA GLY A 132 2.65 10.09 6.60
C GLY A 132 3.15 11.48 6.92
N GLU A 133 3.97 11.58 7.96
CA GLU A 133 4.54 12.81 8.47
C GLU A 133 6.05 12.91 8.20
N THR A 134 6.53 14.13 8.09
CA THR A 134 7.96 14.46 8.06
C THR A 134 8.56 14.37 9.48
N LEU A 135 9.90 14.37 9.55
CA LEU A 135 10.60 14.42 10.84
C LEU A 135 10.25 15.69 11.62
N GLU A 136 10.19 16.84 10.94
CA GLU A 136 9.82 18.12 11.55
C GLU A 136 8.42 18.07 12.18
N GLN A 137 7.44 17.50 11.49
CA GLN A 137 6.08 17.34 12.01
C GLN A 137 6.04 16.40 13.21
N ARG A 138 6.85 15.33 13.19
CA ARG A 138 6.95 14.42 14.33
C ARG A 138 7.60 15.06 15.54
N GLU A 139 8.69 15.80 15.36
CA GLU A 139 9.38 16.52 16.43
C GLU A 139 8.53 17.67 17.00
N ALA A 140 7.71 18.29 16.17
CA ALA A 140 6.72 19.28 16.61
C ALA A 140 5.51 18.68 17.34
N GLY A 141 5.38 17.35 17.40
CA GLY A 141 4.28 16.67 18.08
C GLY A 141 2.93 16.75 17.36
N VAL A 142 2.91 17.06 16.05
CA VAL A 142 1.69 17.21 15.23
C VAL A 142 1.43 16.04 14.27
N THR A 143 2.07 14.89 14.52
CA THR A 143 1.93 13.67 13.69
C THR A 143 0.47 13.34 13.43
N MET A 144 -0.33 13.20 14.46
CA MET A 144 -1.71 12.74 14.31
C MET A 144 -2.65 13.77 13.71
N GLU A 145 -2.41 15.05 13.95
CA GLU A 145 -3.14 16.15 13.30
C GLU A 145 -2.92 16.13 11.79
N HIS A 146 -1.66 16.01 11.37
CA HIS A 146 -1.28 15.95 9.97
C HIS A 146 -1.86 14.72 9.28
N ILE A 147 -1.67 13.54 9.84
CA ILE A 147 -2.18 12.28 9.29
C ILE A 147 -3.70 12.27 9.27
N ALA A 148 -4.36 12.76 10.33
CA ALA A 148 -5.81 12.85 10.37
C ALA A 148 -6.35 13.77 9.27
N MET A 149 -5.65 14.86 8.96
CA MET A 149 -6.00 15.74 7.84
C MET A 149 -5.89 14.99 6.51
N GLN A 150 -4.76 14.31 6.23
CA GLN A 150 -4.57 13.53 5.01
C GLN A 150 -5.65 12.45 4.83
N ILE A 151 -5.98 11.72 5.90
CA ILE A 151 -7.02 10.68 5.88
C ILE A 151 -8.40 11.28 5.58
N LYS A 152 -8.77 12.38 6.26
CA LYS A 152 -10.07 13.05 6.04
C LYS A 152 -10.20 13.58 4.63
N MET A 153 -9.15 14.20 4.12
CA MET A 153 -9.15 14.76 2.76
C MET A 153 -9.14 13.64 1.72
N GLY A 154 -8.26 12.65 1.84
CA GLY A 154 -8.13 11.56 0.88
C GLY A 154 -9.35 10.65 0.81
N LEU A 155 -10.11 10.49 1.91
CA LEU A 155 -11.33 9.67 1.95
C LEU A 155 -12.62 10.48 1.74
N ARG A 156 -12.54 11.79 1.49
CA ARG A 156 -13.72 12.62 1.27
C ARG A 156 -14.58 12.07 0.13
N GLY A 157 -15.88 11.87 0.38
CA GLY A 157 -16.82 11.34 -0.61
C GLY A 157 -16.75 9.84 -0.86
N VAL A 158 -15.86 9.11 -0.20
CA VAL A 158 -15.87 7.65 -0.23
C VAL A 158 -17.04 7.13 0.59
N SER A 159 -17.92 6.34 -0.01
CA SER A 159 -19.11 5.79 0.66
C SER A 159 -18.78 4.66 1.64
N GLU A 160 -19.68 4.42 2.62
CA GLU A 160 -19.48 3.39 3.64
C GLU A 160 -19.34 1.95 3.09
N ASP A 161 -19.97 1.64 1.99
CA ASP A 161 -19.86 0.34 1.33
C ASP A 161 -18.52 0.16 0.60
N LYS A 162 -17.90 1.28 0.14
CA LYS A 162 -16.62 1.25 -0.58
C LYS A 162 -15.40 1.37 0.32
N ILE A 163 -15.52 1.96 1.53
CA ILE A 163 -14.35 2.22 2.39
C ILE A 163 -13.53 0.95 2.71
N ARG A 164 -14.18 -0.21 2.77
CA ARG A 164 -13.50 -1.49 3.04
C ARG A 164 -12.62 -1.99 1.89
N LYS A 165 -12.74 -1.37 0.72
CA LYS A 165 -11.88 -1.65 -0.45
C LYS A 165 -10.63 -0.76 -0.45
N VAL A 166 -10.58 0.26 0.39
CA VAL A 166 -9.39 1.09 0.55
C VAL A 166 -8.42 0.40 1.51
N VAL A 167 -7.15 0.38 1.14
CA VAL A 167 -6.04 0.06 2.02
C VAL A 167 -5.32 1.36 2.35
N ILE A 168 -4.99 1.60 3.62
CA ILE A 168 -4.23 2.79 4.02
C ILE A 168 -2.80 2.35 4.32
N ALA A 169 -1.80 3.04 3.78
CA ALA A 169 -0.40 2.80 4.06
C ALA A 169 0.18 3.99 4.83
N TYR A 170 0.63 3.75 6.05
CA TYR A 170 1.33 4.73 6.87
C TYR A 170 2.82 4.75 6.53
N GLU A 171 3.29 5.88 6.07
CA GLU A 171 4.66 6.14 5.68
C GLU A 171 5.31 7.14 6.66
N PRO A 172 6.08 6.68 7.69
CA PRO A 172 6.95 7.60 8.42
C PRO A 172 8.03 8.11 7.46
N ILE A 173 7.84 9.30 6.86
CA ILE A 173 8.72 9.82 5.79
C ILE A 173 10.17 9.91 6.28
N TRP A 174 10.35 10.26 7.56
CA TRP A 174 11.65 10.31 8.23
C TRP A 174 12.38 8.94 8.34
N ALA A 175 11.66 7.83 8.11
CA ALA A 175 12.21 6.47 8.14
C ALA A 175 12.30 5.81 6.75
N ILE A 176 11.99 6.54 5.66
CA ILE A 176 12.04 6.01 4.30
C ILE A 176 13.40 6.36 3.67
N GLY A 177 14.21 5.34 3.35
CA GLY A 177 15.49 5.55 2.66
C GLY A 177 16.59 6.22 3.49
N THR A 178 16.35 6.49 4.76
CA THR A 178 17.30 7.21 5.65
C THR A 178 18.18 6.28 6.49
N GLY A 179 17.94 4.95 6.44
CA GLY A 179 18.55 3.99 7.35
C GLY A 179 17.92 3.98 8.75
N ARG A 180 17.00 4.90 9.08
CA ARG A 180 16.20 4.87 10.30
C ARG A 180 14.99 3.97 10.10
N THR A 181 14.50 3.37 11.18
CA THR A 181 13.29 2.54 11.19
C THR A 181 12.46 2.94 12.39
N ALA A 182 11.17 3.12 12.21
CA ALA A 182 10.26 3.28 13.35
C ALA A 182 10.27 2.00 14.18
N THR A 183 10.20 2.11 15.50
CA THR A 183 9.99 0.92 16.34
C THR A 183 8.59 0.33 16.08
N PRO A 184 8.36 -0.95 16.37
CA PRO A 184 7.01 -1.54 16.26
C PRO A 184 5.95 -0.75 17.04
N GLU A 185 6.29 -0.23 18.22
CA GLU A 185 5.40 0.56 19.07
C GLU A 185 5.07 1.92 18.43
N GLN A 186 6.06 2.60 17.85
CA GLN A 186 5.85 3.87 17.14
C GLN A 186 4.96 3.68 15.91
N ALA A 187 5.15 2.60 15.17
CA ALA A 187 4.33 2.25 14.02
C ALA A 187 2.89 1.89 14.46
N GLN A 188 2.76 1.14 15.55
CA GLN A 188 1.47 0.75 16.15
C GLN A 188 0.66 1.98 16.58
N GLU A 189 1.28 2.91 17.29
CA GLU A 189 0.64 4.14 17.78
C GLU A 189 -0.05 4.89 16.64
N VAL A 190 0.64 5.06 15.53
CA VAL A 190 0.10 5.81 14.38
C VAL A 190 -0.95 4.98 13.63
N CYS A 191 -0.75 3.69 13.44
CA CYS A 191 -1.73 2.82 12.78
C CYS A 191 -3.04 2.72 13.58
N GLU A 192 -2.97 2.67 14.92
CA GLU A 192 -4.13 2.77 15.80
C GLU A 192 -4.83 4.13 15.65
N GLY A 193 -4.05 5.21 15.64
CA GLY A 193 -4.56 6.57 15.42
C GLY A 193 -5.29 6.71 14.07
N ILE A 194 -4.74 6.18 12.98
CA ILE A 194 -5.39 6.13 11.67
C ILE A 194 -6.75 5.41 11.77
N ARG A 195 -6.77 4.27 12.43
CA ARG A 195 -8.00 3.49 12.64
C ARG A 195 -9.03 4.25 13.47
N ALA A 196 -8.58 5.02 14.47
CA ALA A 196 -9.45 5.88 15.26
C ALA A 196 -10.06 7.02 14.42
N VAL A 197 -9.31 7.59 13.48
CA VAL A 197 -9.82 8.58 12.51
C VAL A 197 -10.90 7.95 11.61
N VAL A 198 -10.65 6.78 11.05
CA VAL A 198 -11.64 6.06 10.21
C VAL A 198 -12.91 5.74 11.03
N ARG A 199 -12.78 5.39 12.31
CA ARG A 199 -13.92 5.15 13.20
C ARG A 199 -14.80 6.39 13.37
N LYS A 200 -14.18 7.56 13.49
CA LYS A 200 -14.90 8.85 13.59
C LYS A 200 -15.57 9.27 12.29
N LEU A 201 -14.95 8.97 11.15
CA LEU A 201 -15.47 9.33 9.82
C LEU A 201 -16.64 8.43 9.38
N TYR A 202 -16.60 7.16 9.73
CA TYR A 202 -17.55 6.15 9.29
C TYR A 202 -18.20 5.44 10.49
N SER A 203 -17.66 4.30 10.88
CA SER A 203 -18.20 3.51 12.00
C SER A 203 -17.12 2.58 12.59
N SER A 204 -17.40 2.04 13.79
CA SER A 204 -16.55 1.00 14.40
C SER A 204 -16.44 -0.26 13.54
N LYS A 205 -17.50 -0.60 12.79
CA LYS A 205 -17.53 -1.75 11.87
C LYS A 205 -16.56 -1.53 10.70
N ASN A 206 -16.58 -0.34 10.09
CA ASN A 206 -15.71 0.00 8.98
C ASN A 206 -14.25 0.13 9.43
N ALA A 207 -13.99 0.79 10.56
CA ALA A 207 -12.65 0.90 11.13
C ALA A 207 -12.03 -0.46 11.48
N ARG A 208 -12.82 -1.43 11.91
CA ARG A 208 -12.36 -2.80 12.14
C ARG A 208 -12.09 -3.58 10.86
N ALA A 209 -12.70 -3.20 9.75
CA ALA A 209 -12.61 -3.95 8.49
C ALA A 209 -11.56 -3.42 7.52
N ILE A 210 -11.11 -2.16 7.68
CA ILE A 210 -10.09 -1.56 6.82
C ILE A 210 -8.70 -2.09 7.17
N SER A 211 -7.86 -2.34 6.16
CA SER A 211 -6.46 -2.71 6.35
C SER A 211 -5.58 -1.47 6.44
N VAL A 212 -4.74 -1.41 7.47
CA VAL A 212 -3.72 -0.37 7.66
C VAL A 212 -2.35 -1.02 7.58
N LEU A 213 -1.53 -0.58 6.64
CA LEU A 213 -0.20 -1.10 6.39
C LEU A 213 0.86 -0.17 6.98
N TYR A 214 1.99 -0.75 7.38
CA TYR A 214 3.19 0.01 7.64
C TYR A 214 4.01 0.16 6.34
N GLY A 215 4.29 1.40 5.94
CA GLY A 215 5.00 1.77 4.71
C GLY A 215 6.42 2.28 4.93
N GLY A 216 6.94 2.23 6.15
CA GLY A 216 8.35 2.53 6.42
C GLY A 216 9.27 1.36 6.06
N SER A 217 10.52 1.41 6.54
CA SER A 217 11.53 0.37 6.26
C SER A 217 11.16 -0.97 6.89
N MET A 218 10.40 -1.78 6.15
CA MET A 218 10.09 -3.17 6.50
C MET A 218 10.98 -4.12 5.67
N ASN A 219 11.57 -5.11 6.34
CA ASN A 219 12.43 -6.12 5.74
C ASN A 219 12.26 -7.48 6.44
N GLU A 220 12.96 -8.51 5.99
CA GLU A 220 12.88 -9.87 6.51
C GLU A 220 13.28 -10.03 7.98
N LYS A 221 13.96 -9.02 8.58
CA LYS A 221 14.44 -9.09 9.97
C LYS A 221 13.44 -8.49 10.97
N ASN A 222 12.70 -7.45 10.55
CA ASN A 222 11.77 -6.72 11.43
C ASN A 222 10.28 -6.96 11.11
N ALA A 223 9.99 -7.65 10.00
CA ALA A 223 8.61 -7.87 9.56
C ALA A 223 7.78 -8.62 10.61
N TYR A 224 8.36 -9.61 11.30
CA TYR A 224 7.63 -10.39 12.31
C TYR A 224 7.11 -9.50 13.45
N ASP A 225 7.97 -8.68 14.04
CA ASP A 225 7.64 -7.83 15.18
C ASP A 225 6.67 -6.70 14.82
N LEU A 226 6.84 -6.11 13.62
CA LEU A 226 5.90 -5.12 13.08
C LEU A 226 4.52 -5.74 12.83
N LEU A 227 4.46 -6.92 12.22
CA LEU A 227 3.21 -7.61 11.89
C LEU A 227 2.55 -8.27 13.10
N ALA A 228 3.25 -8.41 14.23
CA ALA A 228 2.68 -8.83 15.50
C ALA A 228 1.82 -7.75 16.16
N GLN A 229 1.99 -6.48 15.76
CA GLN A 229 1.24 -5.37 16.34
C GLN A 229 -0.26 -5.45 16.00
N PRO A 230 -1.16 -5.07 16.92
CA PRO A 230 -2.61 -5.26 16.76
C PRO A 230 -3.24 -4.47 15.61
N ASP A 231 -2.71 -3.29 15.26
CA ASP A 231 -3.28 -2.42 14.23
C ASP A 231 -2.47 -2.33 12.94
N ILE A 232 -1.38 -3.11 12.82
CA ILE A 232 -0.60 -3.25 11.60
C ILE A 232 -1.08 -4.49 10.85
N ASP A 233 -1.81 -4.29 9.74
CA ASP A 233 -2.44 -5.36 8.96
C ASP A 233 -1.59 -5.81 7.75
N GLY A 234 -0.34 -5.37 7.68
CA GLY A 234 0.56 -5.71 6.59
C GLY A 234 1.62 -4.66 6.36
N GLY A 235 2.21 -4.69 5.16
CA GLY A 235 3.26 -3.75 4.79
C GLY A 235 3.19 -3.29 3.35
N LEU A 236 3.63 -2.04 3.11
CA LEU A 236 3.97 -1.53 1.78
C LEU A 236 5.51 -1.50 1.69
N ILE A 237 6.09 -2.46 0.97
CA ILE A 237 7.49 -2.82 1.04
C ILE A 237 8.24 -2.28 -0.19
N GLY A 238 9.26 -1.45 0.03
CA GLY A 238 10.15 -0.96 -1.02
C GLY A 238 11.24 -1.98 -1.38
N GLY A 239 12.50 -1.67 -1.07
CA GLY A 239 13.69 -2.40 -1.52
C GLY A 239 13.68 -3.91 -1.29
N ALA A 240 13.14 -4.39 -0.17
CA ALA A 240 13.05 -5.84 0.09
C ALA A 240 12.10 -6.57 -0.88
N SER A 241 11.15 -5.86 -1.51
CA SER A 241 10.25 -6.44 -2.52
C SER A 241 10.91 -6.62 -3.90
N LEU A 242 12.12 -6.09 -4.09
CA LEU A 242 12.91 -6.26 -5.32
C LEU A 242 13.70 -7.58 -5.36
N VAL A 243 13.73 -8.31 -4.26
CA VAL A 243 14.45 -9.60 -4.11
C VAL A 243 13.44 -10.67 -3.72
N PRO A 244 13.19 -11.69 -4.56
CA PRO A 244 12.15 -12.70 -4.34
C PRO A 244 12.23 -13.36 -2.97
N GLU A 245 13.42 -13.79 -2.56
CA GLU A 245 13.66 -14.51 -1.29
C GLU A 245 13.37 -13.63 -0.06
N LYS A 246 13.71 -12.34 -0.13
CA LYS A 246 13.43 -11.40 0.96
C LYS A 246 11.93 -11.12 1.07
N PHE A 247 11.28 -10.92 -0.08
CA PHE A 247 9.85 -10.65 -0.11
C PHE A 247 9.03 -11.86 0.39
N VAL A 248 9.43 -13.08 0.02
CA VAL A 248 8.82 -14.31 0.54
C VAL A 248 8.95 -14.41 2.06
N LYS A 249 10.09 -14.10 2.65
CA LYS A 249 10.26 -14.09 4.11
C LYS A 249 9.32 -13.12 4.81
N ILE A 250 9.05 -11.95 4.21
CA ILE A 250 8.07 -10.99 4.73
C ILE A 250 6.65 -11.56 4.62
N ILE A 251 6.31 -12.23 3.51
CA ILE A 251 5.03 -12.92 3.34
C ILE A 251 4.86 -14.01 4.39
N GLU A 252 5.90 -14.79 4.67
CA GLU A 252 5.90 -15.82 5.72
C GLU A 252 5.76 -15.23 7.11
N ALA A 253 6.43 -14.11 7.40
CA ALA A 253 6.29 -13.39 8.67
C ALA A 253 4.85 -12.91 8.93
N ALA A 254 4.04 -12.73 7.87
CA ALA A 254 2.63 -12.40 8.00
C ALA A 254 1.75 -13.59 8.47
N ASN A 255 2.30 -14.79 8.60
CA ASN A 255 1.60 -15.95 9.17
C ASN A 255 1.62 -15.91 10.70
N GLN A 256 1.02 -14.88 11.26
CA GLN A 256 0.93 -14.67 12.71
C GLN A 256 -0.22 -15.48 13.32
N PRO A 257 -0.15 -15.89 14.61
CA PRO A 257 -1.30 -16.41 15.29
C PRO A 257 -2.49 -15.46 15.23
N THR A 258 -3.70 -15.98 15.06
CA THR A 258 -4.93 -15.20 15.14
C THR A 258 -5.43 -15.22 16.58
N GLU A 259 -5.67 -14.06 17.15
CA GLU A 259 -6.45 -13.92 18.37
C GLU A 259 -7.93 -14.18 18.15
#